data_54cd1076e8b03f74e345c0b5d748a388
#
_entry.id   54cd1076e8b03f74e345c0b5d748a388
#
_cell.length_a   1.000
_cell.length_b   1.000
_cell.length_c   1.000
_cell.angle_alpha   90.00
_cell.angle_beta   90.00
_cell.angle_gamma   90.00
#
_symmetry.space_group_name_H-M   'P 1'
#
loop_
_entity.id
_entity.type
_entity.pdbx_description
1 polymer ?
#
loop_
_entity_poly.entity_id
_entity_poly.type
_entity_poly.pdbx_seq_one_letter_code
_entity_poly.pdbx_strand_id
1 'polypeptide(L)'
;MNNLFFSRFCGLLLLCSIGVAAFAQKGYKRAYTLFNAEGKEIGYDELIEALAQPDVVFIGEIHNCCITHWLEYEITRSLYAIHKEKLMLGAEMLEADNQLILDEYMSRAISYDRFEAEARLWDNYSTDYAPFVFFAKENKIPFIATNVPRRYANV
;
A
#
# COMPACT_ATOMS: atom_id res chain seq x y z
N MET A 1 -34.55 10.22 -49.74
CA MET A 1 -34.48 8.78 -49.54
C MET A 1 -33.19 8.34 -48.80
N ASN A 2 -32.62 9.13 -47.83
CA ASN A 2 -31.30 8.80 -47.25
C ASN A 2 -31.25 8.75 -45.70
N ASN A 3 -32.38 8.96 -44.99
CA ASN A 3 -32.35 9.06 -43.52
C ASN A 3 -32.63 7.74 -42.78
N LEU A 4 -33.12 6.72 -43.46
CA LEU A 4 -33.42 5.42 -42.84
C LEU A 4 -32.18 4.49 -42.74
N PHE A 5 -31.19 4.68 -43.61
CA PHE A 5 -29.95 3.87 -43.60
C PHE A 5 -28.99 4.28 -42.49
N PHE A 6 -28.93 5.58 -42.16
CA PHE A 6 -28.06 6.10 -41.12
C PHE A 6 -28.54 5.74 -39.70
N SER A 7 -29.86 5.70 -39.50
CA SER A 7 -30.46 5.33 -38.21
C SER A 7 -30.26 3.87 -37.87
N ARG A 8 -30.23 2.97 -38.84
CA ARG A 8 -30.00 1.52 -38.59
C ARG A 8 -28.52 1.19 -38.37
N PHE A 9 -27.60 1.99 -38.93
CA PHE A 9 -26.17 1.79 -38.74
C PHE A 9 -25.69 2.29 -37.36
N CYS A 10 -26.23 3.40 -36.86
CA CYS A 10 -25.96 3.89 -35.50
C CYS A 10 -26.54 2.97 -34.41
N GLY A 11 -27.71 2.36 -34.63
CA GLY A 11 -28.28 1.39 -33.70
C GLY A 11 -27.47 0.09 -33.57
N LEU A 12 -26.84 -0.36 -34.68
CA LEU A 12 -26.01 -1.56 -34.68
C LEU A 12 -24.65 -1.33 -33.99
N LEU A 13 -24.06 -0.13 -34.11
CA LEU A 13 -22.81 0.24 -33.45
C LEU A 13 -23.02 0.41 -31.93
N LEU A 14 -24.17 0.90 -31.49
CA LEU A 14 -24.48 1.03 -30.06
C LEU A 14 -24.71 -0.33 -29.39
N LEU A 15 -25.27 -1.30 -30.09
CA LEU A 15 -25.48 -2.67 -29.59
C LEU A 15 -24.16 -3.46 -29.51
N CYS A 16 -23.18 -3.19 -30.38
CA CYS A 16 -21.86 -3.81 -30.30
C CYS A 16 -21.01 -3.30 -29.13
N SER A 17 -21.16 -2.03 -28.72
CA SER A 17 -20.40 -1.46 -27.59
C SER A 17 -20.89 -1.93 -26.22
N ILE A 18 -22.14 -2.36 -26.08
CA ILE A 18 -22.67 -2.90 -24.82
C ILE A 18 -22.27 -4.37 -24.63
N GLY A 19 -22.01 -5.12 -25.72
CA GLY A 19 -21.64 -6.53 -25.67
C GLY A 19 -20.21 -6.80 -25.21
N VAL A 20 -19.29 -5.84 -25.33
CA VAL A 20 -17.86 -6.04 -25.00
C VAL A 20 -17.59 -5.88 -23.49
N ALA A 21 -18.41 -5.13 -22.76
CA ALA A 21 -18.24 -4.94 -21.33
C ALA A 21 -18.64 -6.18 -20.48
N ALA A 22 -19.42 -7.11 -21.03
CA ALA A 22 -19.95 -8.25 -20.28
C ALA A 22 -19.03 -9.49 -20.29
N PHE A 23 -17.97 -9.52 -21.11
CA PHE A 23 -17.11 -10.69 -21.24
C PHE A 23 -15.79 -10.66 -20.45
N ALA A 24 -15.45 -9.53 -19.82
CA ALA A 24 -14.17 -9.34 -19.13
C ALA A 24 -14.10 -9.98 -17.73
N GLN A 25 -15.16 -10.60 -17.22
CA GLN A 25 -15.23 -11.01 -15.81
C GLN A 25 -15.23 -12.53 -15.55
N LYS A 26 -15.09 -13.38 -16.59
CA LYS A 26 -14.97 -14.83 -16.42
C LYS A 26 -13.51 -15.25 -16.28
N GLY A 27 -13.07 -15.47 -15.05
CA GLY A 27 -11.78 -16.07 -14.73
C GLY A 27 -10.86 -15.29 -13.79
N TYR A 28 -11.27 -14.09 -13.34
CA TYR A 28 -10.50 -13.33 -12.37
C TYR A 28 -10.56 -14.00 -11.00
N LYS A 29 -9.40 -14.40 -10.48
CA LYS A 29 -9.25 -14.90 -9.11
C LYS A 29 -8.76 -13.75 -8.25
N ARG A 30 -9.56 -13.36 -7.27
CA ARG A 30 -9.17 -12.33 -6.31
C ARG A 30 -8.06 -12.85 -5.40
N ALA A 31 -7.01 -12.06 -5.20
CA ALA A 31 -5.97 -12.35 -4.23
C ALA A 31 -6.41 -12.00 -2.81
N TYR A 32 -7.36 -11.07 -2.65
CA TYR A 32 -7.92 -10.62 -1.39
C TYR A 32 -9.35 -10.12 -1.55
N THR A 33 -10.05 -9.96 -0.44
CA THR A 33 -11.35 -9.29 -0.36
C THR A 33 -11.33 -8.39 0.88
N LEU A 34 -11.84 -7.18 0.75
CA LEU A 34 -11.91 -6.20 1.83
C LEU A 34 -13.30 -6.20 2.45
N PHE A 35 -13.36 -6.11 3.78
CA PHE A 35 -14.60 -6.00 4.53
C PHE A 35 -14.50 -4.84 5.51
N ASN A 36 -15.60 -4.12 5.71
CA ASN A 36 -15.71 -3.14 6.77
C ASN A 36 -16.00 -3.80 8.13
N ALA A 37 -16.11 -3.00 9.20
CA ALA A 37 -16.36 -3.51 10.56
C ALA A 37 -17.68 -4.27 10.72
N GLU A 38 -18.66 -4.00 9.85
CA GLU A 38 -19.97 -4.68 9.81
C GLU A 38 -19.94 -5.98 8.98
N GLY A 39 -18.79 -6.35 8.42
CA GLY A 39 -18.62 -7.53 7.58
C GLY A 39 -19.18 -7.38 6.17
N LYS A 40 -19.44 -6.16 5.70
CA LYS A 40 -19.85 -5.87 4.33
C LYS A 40 -18.60 -5.77 3.44
N GLU A 41 -18.63 -6.43 2.28
CA GLU A 41 -17.57 -6.28 1.26
C GLU A 41 -17.51 -4.83 0.76
N ILE A 42 -16.31 -4.27 0.72
CA ILE A 42 -16.04 -2.90 0.26
C ILE A 42 -14.98 -2.89 -0.85
N GLY A 43 -14.96 -1.82 -1.63
CA GLY A 43 -13.92 -1.56 -2.63
C GLY A 43 -12.66 -0.94 -2.03
N TYR A 44 -11.56 -1.01 -2.80
CA TYR A 44 -10.29 -0.39 -2.38
C TYR A 44 -10.41 1.14 -2.24
N ASP A 45 -11.12 1.81 -3.14
CA ASP A 45 -11.32 3.26 -3.07
C ASP A 45 -12.11 3.66 -1.81
N GLU A 46 -13.15 2.89 -1.45
CA GLU A 46 -13.93 3.11 -0.23
C GLU A 46 -13.04 2.94 1.02
N LEU A 47 -12.13 1.96 1.02
CA LEU A 47 -11.13 1.80 2.08
C LEU A 47 -10.24 3.04 2.19
N ILE A 48 -9.67 3.52 1.07
CA ILE A 48 -8.77 4.68 1.09
C ILE A 48 -9.48 5.96 1.52
N GLU A 49 -10.71 6.19 1.08
CA GLU A 49 -11.54 7.31 1.54
C GLU A 49 -11.74 7.27 3.07
N ALA A 50 -12.01 6.10 3.63
CA ALA A 50 -12.16 5.92 5.07
C ALA A 50 -10.84 6.13 5.82
N LEU A 51 -9.73 5.58 5.33
CA LEU A 51 -8.41 5.68 5.97
C LEU A 51 -7.80 7.09 5.85
N ALA A 52 -8.24 7.91 4.92
CA ALA A 52 -7.77 9.28 4.76
C ALA A 52 -8.36 10.27 5.78
N GLN A 53 -9.36 9.88 6.57
CA GLN A 53 -10.03 10.79 7.52
C GLN A 53 -9.36 10.87 8.89
N PRO A 54 -8.93 9.76 9.54
CA PRO A 54 -8.34 9.79 10.86
C PRO A 54 -6.91 10.33 10.84
N ASP A 55 -6.48 10.94 11.96
CA ASP A 55 -5.11 11.41 12.14
C ASP A 55 -4.09 10.26 12.26
N VAL A 56 -4.53 9.08 12.72
CA VAL A 56 -3.69 7.90 12.90
C VAL A 56 -4.40 6.67 12.36
N VAL A 57 -3.68 5.89 11.58
CA VAL A 57 -4.11 4.59 11.04
C VAL A 57 -3.17 3.50 11.55
N PHE A 58 -3.72 2.48 12.21
CA PHE A 58 -2.99 1.27 12.56
C PHE A 58 -3.33 0.16 11.58
N ILE A 59 -2.30 -0.44 11.00
CA ILE A 59 -2.44 -1.59 10.12
C ILE A 59 -1.82 -2.78 10.85
N GLY A 60 -2.64 -3.81 11.13
CA GLY A 60 -2.16 -5.08 11.66
C GLY A 60 -1.86 -6.04 10.52
N GLU A 61 -0.83 -6.86 10.68
CA GLU A 61 -0.39 -7.77 9.64
C GLU A 61 -0.23 -9.22 10.11
N ILE A 62 -0.18 -10.12 9.14
CA ILE A 62 0.35 -11.47 9.32
C ILE A 62 1.76 -11.44 8.72
N HIS A 63 2.79 -11.50 9.58
CA HIS A 63 4.21 -11.26 9.24
C HIS A 63 4.79 -12.08 8.07
N ASN A 64 4.15 -13.17 7.68
CA ASN A 64 4.58 -14.03 6.57
C ASN A 64 3.61 -13.98 5.38
N CYS A 65 2.75 -12.97 5.28
CA CYS A 65 1.76 -12.84 4.23
C CYS A 65 2.14 -11.75 3.24
N CYS A 66 2.69 -12.13 2.10
CA CYS A 66 3.11 -11.18 1.06
C CYS A 66 1.95 -10.32 0.49
N ILE A 67 0.70 -10.81 0.55
CA ILE A 67 -0.46 -10.03 0.12
C ILE A 67 -0.74 -8.89 1.11
N THR A 68 -0.57 -9.14 2.42
CA THR A 68 -0.72 -8.10 3.44
C THR A 68 0.32 -7.00 3.24
N HIS A 69 1.61 -7.35 3.12
CA HIS A 69 2.69 -6.38 2.91
C HIS A 69 2.50 -5.57 1.61
N TRP A 70 2.06 -6.24 0.54
CA TRP A 70 1.72 -5.54 -0.69
C TRP A 70 0.55 -4.56 -0.50
N LEU A 71 -0.52 -4.94 0.21
CA LEU A 71 -1.66 -4.05 0.50
C LEU A 71 -1.23 -2.86 1.36
N GLU A 72 -0.43 -3.07 2.39
CA GLU A 72 0.13 -1.99 3.23
C GLU A 72 0.89 -0.98 2.39
N TYR A 73 1.75 -1.47 1.48
CA TYR A 73 2.48 -0.62 0.56
C TYR A 73 1.55 0.18 -0.36
N GLU A 74 0.53 -0.44 -0.95
CA GLU A 74 -0.44 0.23 -1.82
C GLU A 74 -1.30 1.25 -1.05
N ILE A 75 -1.72 0.93 0.18
CA ILE A 75 -2.42 1.86 1.08
C ILE A 75 -1.52 3.07 1.38
N THR A 76 -0.28 2.83 1.74
CA THR A 76 0.71 3.90 2.01
C THR A 76 0.87 4.83 0.82
N ARG A 77 1.02 4.29 -0.39
CA ARG A 77 1.11 5.07 -1.62
C ARG A 77 -0.13 5.92 -1.87
N SER A 78 -1.31 5.33 -1.66
CA SER A 78 -2.59 6.02 -1.85
C SER A 78 -2.78 7.15 -0.84
N LEU A 79 -2.47 6.91 0.43
CA LEU A 79 -2.52 7.94 1.47
C LEU A 79 -1.48 9.04 1.23
N TYR A 80 -0.28 8.69 0.75
CA TYR A 80 0.70 9.70 0.35
C TYR A 80 0.22 10.55 -0.83
N ALA A 81 -0.49 9.97 -1.80
CA ALA A 81 -1.07 10.75 -2.89
C ALA A 81 -2.04 11.85 -2.41
N ILE A 82 -2.73 11.59 -1.28
CA ILE A 82 -3.68 12.51 -0.65
C ILE A 82 -2.98 13.52 0.28
N HIS A 83 -2.15 13.03 1.20
CA HIS A 83 -1.63 13.82 2.33
C HIS A 83 -0.25 14.44 2.09
N LYS A 84 0.51 13.90 1.11
CA LYS A 84 1.85 14.40 0.75
C LYS A 84 2.78 14.50 1.98
N GLU A 85 3.37 15.66 2.21
CA GLU A 85 4.34 15.93 3.27
C GLU A 85 3.76 15.85 4.69
N LYS A 86 2.43 15.69 4.83
CA LYS A 86 1.77 15.51 6.13
C LYS A 86 1.78 14.05 6.58
N LEU A 87 2.09 13.12 5.68
CA LEU A 87 2.17 11.71 6.02
C LEU A 87 3.46 11.42 6.80
N MET A 88 3.34 10.62 7.86
CA MET A 88 4.45 10.03 8.60
C MET A 88 4.20 8.52 8.69
N LEU A 89 5.25 7.73 8.60
CA LEU A 89 5.17 6.28 8.73
C LEU A 89 5.81 5.83 10.04
N GLY A 90 5.27 4.77 10.61
CA GLY A 90 5.86 4.05 11.74
C GLY A 90 5.77 2.56 11.49
N ALA A 91 6.79 1.81 11.90
CA ALA A 91 6.82 0.37 11.64
C ALA A 91 7.48 -0.41 12.76
N GLU A 92 6.82 -1.51 13.20
CA GLU A 92 7.31 -2.33 14.29
C GLU A 92 8.46 -3.27 13.90
N MET A 93 8.69 -3.51 12.61
CA MET A 93 9.86 -4.27 12.18
C MET A 93 11.19 -3.56 12.51
N LEU A 94 11.14 -2.30 12.92
CA LEU A 94 12.29 -1.52 13.36
C LEU A 94 12.18 -1.21 14.87
N GLU A 95 13.17 -1.66 15.64
CA GLU A 95 13.28 -1.34 17.07
C GLU A 95 13.69 0.13 17.26
N ALA A 96 13.13 0.82 18.26
CA ALA A 96 13.30 2.25 18.49
C ALA A 96 14.78 2.68 18.70
N ASP A 97 15.64 1.81 19.15
CA ASP A 97 17.08 2.08 19.26
C ASP A 97 17.84 1.96 17.92
N ASN A 98 17.17 1.56 16.84
CA ASN A 98 17.69 1.67 15.48
C ASN A 98 17.27 3.00 14.79
N GLN A 99 16.59 3.92 15.48
CA GLN A 99 16.15 5.17 14.86
C GLN A 99 17.31 5.98 14.29
N LEU A 100 18.44 6.07 14.98
CA LEU A 100 19.60 6.83 14.49
C LEU A 100 20.11 6.30 13.15
N ILE A 101 20.32 4.99 13.04
CA ILE A 101 20.82 4.38 11.80
C ILE A 101 19.79 4.47 10.66
N LEU A 102 18.49 4.42 10.99
CA LEU A 102 17.42 4.67 10.04
C LEU A 102 17.45 6.11 9.52
N ASP A 103 17.61 7.10 10.39
CA ASP A 103 17.69 8.52 10.01
C ASP A 103 18.90 8.81 9.12
N GLU A 104 20.05 8.20 9.43
CA GLU A 104 21.26 8.29 8.59
C GLU A 104 21.04 7.71 7.20
N TYR A 105 20.33 6.57 7.11
CA TYR A 105 19.97 5.99 5.84
C TYR A 105 18.92 6.83 5.08
N MET A 106 17.88 7.30 5.76
CA MET A 106 16.83 8.14 5.17
C MET A 106 17.39 9.46 4.64
N SER A 107 18.34 10.07 5.35
CA SER A 107 19.04 11.30 4.93
C SER A 107 20.12 11.08 3.87
N ARG A 108 20.37 9.82 3.46
CA ARG A 108 21.44 9.44 2.51
C ARG A 108 22.86 9.63 3.05
N ALA A 109 23.03 9.72 4.37
CA ALA A 109 24.34 9.79 5.01
C ALA A 109 25.10 8.45 4.91
N ILE A 110 24.35 7.33 4.89
CA ILE A 110 24.91 5.99 4.69
C ILE A 110 24.22 5.28 3.51
N SER A 111 24.90 4.27 2.95
CA SER A 111 24.37 3.41 1.91
C SER A 111 23.37 2.38 2.46
N TYR A 112 22.61 1.73 1.57
CA TYR A 112 21.73 0.63 1.94
C TYR A 112 22.50 -0.52 2.58
N ASP A 113 23.64 -0.91 2.01
CA ASP A 113 24.46 -2.01 2.52
C ASP A 113 24.95 -1.75 3.96
N ARG A 114 25.25 -0.46 4.28
CA ARG A 114 25.61 -0.08 5.66
C ARG A 114 24.43 -0.12 6.60
N PHE A 115 23.28 0.37 6.16
CA PHE A 115 22.05 0.28 6.93
C PHE A 115 21.68 -1.19 7.21
N GLU A 116 21.70 -2.04 6.19
CA GLU A 116 21.40 -3.48 6.32
C GLU A 116 22.37 -4.21 7.24
N ALA A 117 23.66 -3.85 7.19
CA ALA A 117 24.69 -4.49 8.03
C ALA A 117 24.62 -4.09 9.51
N GLU A 118 24.10 -2.91 9.82
CA GLU A 118 24.15 -2.34 11.17
C GLU A 118 22.78 -2.30 11.88
N ALA A 119 21.68 -2.21 11.13
CA ALA A 119 20.35 -2.27 11.69
C ALA A 119 19.96 -3.72 12.04
N ARG A 120 19.21 -3.87 13.13
CA ARG A 120 18.60 -5.17 13.47
C ARG A 120 17.31 -5.34 12.68
N LEU A 121 17.42 -5.98 11.53
CA LEU A 121 16.33 -6.21 10.60
C LEU A 121 15.75 -7.61 10.76
N TRP A 122 14.49 -7.78 10.41
CA TRP A 122 13.84 -9.09 10.33
C TRP A 122 14.33 -9.85 9.08
N ASP A 123 14.29 -11.18 9.11
CA ASP A 123 14.79 -12.03 8.01
C ASP A 123 14.13 -11.75 6.67
N ASN A 124 12.84 -11.36 6.67
CA ASN A 124 12.08 -11.02 5.48
C ASN A 124 12.11 -9.51 5.13
N TYR A 125 12.97 -8.72 5.81
CA TYR A 125 13.00 -7.27 5.61
C TYR A 125 13.22 -6.87 4.14
N SER A 126 14.16 -7.50 3.47
CA SER A 126 14.56 -7.12 2.11
C SER A 126 13.42 -7.28 1.08
N THR A 127 12.56 -8.27 1.27
CA THR A 127 11.44 -8.59 0.36
C THR A 127 10.15 -7.89 0.76
N ASP A 128 9.87 -7.79 2.05
CA ASP A 128 8.54 -7.44 2.54
C ASP A 128 8.49 -5.97 3.03
N TYR A 129 9.54 -5.49 3.70
CA TYR A 129 9.52 -4.18 4.36
C TYR A 129 10.42 -3.12 3.71
N ALA A 130 11.51 -3.52 3.05
CA ALA A 130 12.37 -2.57 2.35
C ALA A 130 11.64 -1.68 1.34
N PRO A 131 10.61 -2.15 0.59
CA PRO A 131 9.83 -1.31 -0.30
C PRO A 131 9.19 -0.09 0.39
N PHE A 132 8.73 -0.24 1.65
CA PHE A 132 8.20 0.87 2.44
C PHE A 132 9.26 1.92 2.74
N VAL A 133 10.41 1.46 3.23
CA VAL A 133 11.51 2.35 3.62
C VAL A 133 12.07 3.05 2.38
N PHE A 134 12.19 2.37 1.25
CA PHE A 134 12.60 2.98 -0.01
C PHE A 134 11.60 4.03 -0.48
N PHE A 135 10.31 3.71 -0.45
CA PHE A 135 9.28 4.66 -0.83
C PHE A 135 9.30 5.91 0.05
N ALA A 136 9.41 5.72 1.37
CA ALA A 136 9.50 6.82 2.32
C ALA A 136 10.72 7.70 2.05
N LYS A 137 11.90 7.09 1.84
CA LYS A 137 13.16 7.77 1.54
C LYS A 137 13.07 8.61 0.28
N GLU A 138 12.57 8.04 -0.82
CA GLU A 138 12.47 8.73 -2.10
C GLU A 138 11.46 9.89 -2.05
N ASN A 139 10.42 9.77 -1.25
CA ASN A 139 9.38 10.79 -1.09
C ASN A 139 9.60 11.70 0.13
N LYS A 140 10.72 11.52 0.87
CA LYS A 140 11.07 12.29 2.07
C LYS A 140 10.00 12.23 3.16
N ILE A 141 9.34 11.10 3.28
CA ILE A 141 8.35 10.85 4.31
C ILE A 141 9.10 10.49 5.60
N PRO A 142 8.84 11.16 6.73
CA PRO A 142 9.40 10.75 8.02
C PRO A 142 9.05 9.30 8.35
N PHE A 143 10.03 8.54 8.85
CA PHE A 143 9.84 7.13 9.19
C PHE A 143 10.32 6.86 10.61
N ILE A 144 9.44 6.33 11.45
CA ILE A 144 9.68 6.09 12.88
C ILE A 144 9.81 4.60 13.15
N ALA A 145 10.88 4.22 13.84
CA ALA A 145 11.07 2.89 14.39
C ALA A 145 10.22 2.77 15.68
N THR A 146 9.17 1.94 15.65
CA THR A 146 8.16 1.96 16.72
C THR A 146 8.22 0.77 17.67
N ASN A 147 9.02 -0.27 17.37
CA ASN A 147 9.07 -1.43 18.24
C ASN A 147 9.91 -1.15 19.50
N VAL A 148 9.51 -1.76 20.59
CA VAL A 148 10.33 -1.76 21.81
C VAL A 148 11.63 -2.53 21.57
N PRO A 149 12.79 -2.02 21.99
CA PRO A 149 14.05 -2.76 21.84
C PRO A 149 13.99 -4.13 22.51
N ARG A 150 14.47 -5.17 21.80
CA ARG A 150 14.38 -6.57 22.23
C ARG A 150 14.91 -6.82 23.65
N ARG A 151 15.90 -6.05 24.11
CA ARG A 151 16.43 -6.14 25.49
C ARG A 151 15.37 -5.84 26.56
N TYR A 152 14.27 -5.19 26.23
CA TYR A 152 13.16 -4.89 27.13
C TYR A 152 11.96 -5.83 26.92
N ALA A 153 11.90 -6.54 25.81
CA ALA A 153 10.78 -7.43 25.46
C ALA A 153 10.84 -8.79 26.14
N ASN A 154 12.00 -9.17 26.72
CA ASN A 154 12.24 -10.48 27.36
C ASN A 154 12.30 -10.39 28.90
N VAL A 155 11.53 -9.48 29.48
CA VAL A 155 11.45 -9.31 30.95
C VAL A 155 10.27 -10.09 31.50
#